data_f43d5f9cc72dffa361c78f41fdd2967a
#
_entry.id   f43d5f9cc72dffa361c78f41fdd2967a
#
_cell.length_a   1.000
_cell.length_b   1.000
_cell.length_c   1.000
_cell.angle_alpha   90.00
_cell.angle_beta   90.00
_cell.angle_gamma   90.00
#
_symmetry.space_group_name_H-M   'P 1'
#
loop_
_entity.id
_entity.type
_entity.pdbx_description
1 polymer ?
#
loop_
_entity_poly.entity_id
_entity_poly.type
_entity_poly.pdbx_seq_one_letter_code
_entity_poly.pdbx_strand_id
1 'polypeptide(L)'
;LLIDLRNEKEFSKGKISQAIYVGPDLENCKKEIEKNSEKPIVLFCQNGNKSDEFSKELKKSGTDTFILKGGINSWTADGLPLLD
;
A
#
# COMPACT_ATOMS: atom_id res chain seq x y z
N LEU A 1 -5.54 -7.96 2.85
CA LEU A 1 -5.45 -6.58 3.34
C LEU A 1 -4.64 -5.74 2.36
N LEU A 2 -5.25 -4.70 1.84
CA LEU A 2 -4.63 -3.83 0.84
C LEU A 2 -4.40 -2.46 1.48
N ILE A 3 -3.15 -2.06 1.57
CA ILE A 3 -2.75 -0.84 2.28
C ILE A 3 -2.18 0.20 1.31
N ASP A 4 -2.77 1.39 1.33
CA ASP A 4 -2.37 2.52 0.49
C ASP A 4 -1.38 3.41 1.25
N LEU A 5 -0.17 3.52 0.74
CA LEU A 5 0.93 4.29 1.35
C LEU A 5 1.17 5.64 0.67
N ARG A 6 0.25 6.05 -0.20
CA ARG A 6 0.41 7.33 -0.91
C ARG A 6 0.17 8.52 0.01
N ASN A 7 0.64 9.70 -0.41
CA ASN A 7 0.30 10.92 0.32
C ASN A 7 -1.15 11.33 0.03
N GLU A 8 -1.68 12.28 0.79
CA GLU A 8 -3.08 12.72 0.66
C GLU A 8 -3.40 13.26 -0.73
N LYS A 9 -2.48 14.00 -1.32
CA LYS A 9 -2.68 14.58 -2.64
C LYS A 9 -2.85 13.51 -3.70
N GLU A 10 -2.01 12.48 -3.66
CA GLU A 10 -2.11 11.35 -4.57
C GLU A 10 -3.38 10.55 -4.32
N PHE A 11 -3.70 10.29 -3.06
CA PHE A 11 -4.89 9.56 -2.66
C PHE A 11 -6.17 10.26 -3.12
N SER A 12 -6.20 11.59 -3.08
CA SER A 12 -7.40 12.36 -3.46
C SER A 12 -7.75 12.25 -4.95
N LYS A 13 -6.83 11.79 -5.78
CA LYS A 13 -7.04 11.64 -7.23
C LYS A 13 -7.77 10.36 -7.61
N GLY A 14 -7.99 9.47 -6.66
CA GLY A 14 -8.67 8.21 -6.88
C GLY A 14 -8.00 7.08 -6.11
N LYS A 15 -8.78 6.07 -5.77
CA LYS A 15 -8.32 4.98 -4.90
C LYS A 15 -8.75 3.61 -5.41
N ILE A 16 -8.01 2.57 -4.98
CA ILE A 16 -8.38 1.19 -5.27
C ILE A 16 -9.47 0.77 -4.28
N SER A 17 -10.49 0.09 -4.79
CA SER A 17 -11.60 -0.41 -3.97
C SER A 17 -11.09 -1.27 -2.80
N GLN A 18 -11.66 -1.06 -1.63
CA GLN A 18 -11.37 -1.81 -0.40
C GLN A 18 -9.96 -1.60 0.17
N ALA A 19 -9.17 -0.69 -0.40
CA ALA A 19 -7.88 -0.36 0.16
C ALA A 19 -8.05 0.49 1.42
N ILE A 20 -7.17 0.25 2.40
CA ILE A 20 -7.12 1.04 3.62
C ILE A 20 -6.05 2.10 3.44
N TYR A 21 -6.44 3.36 3.57
CA TYR A 21 -5.48 4.45 3.47
C TYR A 21 -4.71 4.61 4.77
N VAL A 22 -3.39 4.52 4.68
CA VAL A 22 -2.48 4.70 5.82
C VAL A 22 -1.59 5.92 5.62
N GLY A 23 -1.18 6.17 4.37
CA GLY A 23 -0.24 7.23 4.06
C GLY A 23 1.21 6.77 4.16
N PRO A 24 2.15 7.69 3.91
CA PRO A 24 3.58 7.33 3.86
C PRO A 24 4.23 7.32 5.25
N ASP A 25 3.62 6.64 6.21
CA ASP A 25 4.07 6.58 7.59
C ASP A 25 4.24 5.11 8.00
N LEU A 26 5.47 4.69 8.21
CA LEU A 26 5.79 3.30 8.54
C LEU A 26 5.15 2.86 9.86
N GLU A 27 5.12 3.73 10.87
CA GLU A 27 4.53 3.38 12.17
C GLU A 27 3.02 3.15 12.05
N ASN A 28 2.33 3.99 11.29
CA ASN A 28 0.89 3.79 11.04
C ASN A 28 0.66 2.51 10.24
N CYS A 29 1.55 2.21 9.30
CA CYS A 29 1.49 0.96 8.54
C CYS A 29 1.60 -0.25 9.47
N LYS A 30 2.55 -0.23 10.40
CA LYS A 30 2.73 -1.30 11.38
C LYS A 30 1.50 -1.49 12.25
N LYS A 31 0.89 -0.38 12.70
CA LYS A 31 -0.33 -0.44 13.52
C LYS A 31 -1.48 -1.08 12.77
N GLU A 32 -1.64 -0.75 11.50
CA GLU A 32 -2.71 -1.31 10.68
C GLU A 32 -2.49 -2.80 10.45
N ILE A 33 -1.25 -3.22 10.23
CA ILE A 33 -0.90 -4.63 10.07
C ILE A 33 -1.21 -5.43 11.34
N GLU A 34 -0.91 -4.87 12.51
CA GLU A 34 -1.18 -5.53 13.79
C GLU A 34 -2.67 -5.82 13.99
N LYS A 35 -3.54 -4.91 13.54
CA LYS A 35 -4.99 -5.10 13.63
C LYS A 35 -5.49 -6.24 12.74
N ASN A 36 -4.72 -6.65 11.76
CA ASN A 36 -5.14 -7.61 10.73
C ASN A 36 -4.11 -8.72 10.57
N SER A 37 -3.53 -9.19 11.67
CA SER A 37 -2.36 -10.06 11.68
C SER A 37 -2.52 -11.41 10.96
N GLU A 38 -3.74 -11.86 10.73
CA GLU A 38 -3.99 -13.14 10.09
C GLU A 38 -4.25 -13.03 8.57
N LYS A 39 -4.30 -11.82 8.04
CA LYS A 39 -4.58 -11.61 6.62
C LYS A 39 -3.29 -11.41 5.83
N PRO A 40 -3.24 -11.90 4.57
CA PRO A 40 -2.15 -11.51 3.69
C PRO A 40 -2.14 -10.00 3.52
N ILE A 41 -0.93 -9.42 3.46
CA ILE A 41 -0.76 -7.97 3.41
C ILE A 41 -0.18 -7.57 2.07
N VAL A 42 -0.87 -6.66 1.37
CA VAL A 42 -0.39 -6.07 0.11
C VAL A 42 -0.22 -4.57 0.31
N LEU A 43 0.98 -4.08 0.09
CA LEU A 43 1.30 -2.65 0.18
C LEU A 43 1.36 -2.06 -1.22
N PHE A 44 0.89 -0.82 -1.38
CA PHE A 44 1.08 -0.11 -2.64
C PHE A 44 1.26 1.38 -2.42
N CYS A 45 1.87 2.03 -3.40
CA CYS A 45 2.04 3.47 -3.44
C CYS A 45 1.86 3.94 -4.87
N GLN A 46 2.27 5.17 -5.19
CA GLN A 46 2.04 5.70 -6.54
C GLN A 46 2.85 4.96 -7.61
N ASN A 47 4.15 4.73 -7.38
CA ASN A 47 5.05 4.14 -8.39
C ASN A 47 5.74 2.84 -7.96
N GLY A 48 5.49 2.37 -6.74
CA GLY A 48 6.10 1.14 -6.22
C GLY A 48 7.32 1.35 -5.33
N ASN A 49 7.93 2.53 -5.31
CA ASN A 49 9.15 2.77 -4.55
C ASN A 49 8.94 2.75 -3.04
N LYS A 50 7.91 3.44 -2.55
CA LYS A 50 7.61 3.51 -1.12
C LYS A 50 7.18 2.15 -0.58
N SER A 51 6.35 1.43 -1.34
CA SER A 51 5.89 0.11 -0.91
C SER A 51 7.05 -0.90 -0.86
N ASP A 52 7.98 -0.83 -1.80
CA ASP A 52 9.17 -1.68 -1.79
C ASP A 52 10.04 -1.39 -0.55
N GLU A 53 10.26 -0.11 -0.26
CA GLU A 53 11.02 0.32 0.91
C GLU A 53 10.39 -0.17 2.21
N PHE A 54 9.07 0.01 2.37
CA PHE A 54 8.35 -0.42 3.56
C PHE A 54 8.33 -1.94 3.70
N SER A 55 8.16 -2.66 2.60
CA SER A 55 8.19 -4.12 2.61
C SER A 55 9.52 -4.65 3.14
N LYS A 56 10.63 -4.04 2.72
CA LYS A 56 11.97 -4.41 3.19
C LYS A 56 12.13 -4.13 4.69
N GLU A 57 11.66 -3.00 5.16
CA GLU A 57 11.74 -2.65 6.59
C GLU A 57 10.89 -3.60 7.45
N LEU A 58 9.69 -3.94 6.98
CA LEU A 58 8.82 -4.87 7.69
C LEU A 58 9.41 -6.28 7.74
N LYS A 59 10.09 -6.70 6.69
CA LYS A 59 10.74 -8.01 6.67
C LYS A 59 11.84 -8.12 7.73
N LYS A 60 12.56 -7.03 7.99
CA LYS A 60 13.57 -7.00 9.05
C LYS A 60 12.96 -7.27 10.42
N SER A 61 11.69 -6.94 10.60
CA SER A 61 10.94 -7.17 11.84
C SER A 61 10.17 -8.49 11.83
N GLY A 62 10.37 -9.33 10.81
CA GLY A 62 9.72 -10.63 10.71
C GLY A 62 8.35 -10.62 10.05
N THR A 63 7.95 -9.53 9.40
CA THR A 63 6.66 -9.43 8.73
C THR A 63 6.84 -9.54 7.21
N ASP A 64 6.21 -10.55 6.61
CA ASP A 64 6.20 -10.71 5.16
C ASP A 64 5.02 -9.97 4.56
N THR A 65 5.30 -9.24 3.47
CA THR A 65 4.27 -8.51 2.74
C THR A 65 4.45 -8.70 1.25
N PHE A 66 3.36 -8.50 0.51
CA PHE A 66 3.40 -8.41 -0.94
C PHE A 66 3.36 -6.94 -1.33
N ILE A 67 3.82 -6.62 -2.53
CA ILE A 67 3.71 -5.27 -3.07
C ILE A 67 3.03 -5.30 -4.42
N LEU A 68 2.30 -4.25 -4.74
CA LEU A 68 1.73 -4.05 -6.06
C LEU A 68 2.81 -3.42 -6.93
N LYS A 69 3.42 -4.22 -7.79
CA LYS A 69 4.54 -3.78 -8.62
C LYS A 69 4.14 -2.63 -9.52
N GLY A 70 4.94 -1.55 -9.49
CA GLY A 70 4.64 -0.34 -10.25
C GLY A 70 3.55 0.54 -9.63
N GLY A 71 2.92 0.09 -8.55
CA GLY A 71 1.92 0.86 -7.81
C GLY A 71 0.70 1.26 -8.63
N ILE A 72 0.10 2.38 -8.25
CA ILE A 72 -1.08 2.92 -8.94
C ILE A 72 -0.79 3.22 -10.41
N ASN A 73 0.42 3.65 -10.73
CA ASN A 73 0.78 3.95 -12.12
C ASN A 73 0.60 2.74 -13.04
N SER A 74 1.05 1.55 -12.60
CA SER A 74 0.84 0.32 -13.37
C SER A 74 -0.63 -0.11 -13.37
N TRP A 75 -1.32 0.05 -12.24
CA TRP A 75 -2.74 -0.28 -12.11
C TRP A 75 -3.56 0.48 -13.15
N THR A 76 -3.37 1.80 -13.24
CA THR A 76 -4.11 2.63 -14.21
C THR A 76 -3.64 2.43 -15.63
N ALA A 77 -2.36 2.16 -15.86
CA ALA A 77 -1.84 1.88 -17.19
C ALA A 77 -2.44 0.60 -17.78
N ASP A 78 -2.78 -0.37 -16.92
CA ASP A 78 -3.46 -1.61 -17.33
C ASP A 78 -4.98 -1.44 -17.46
N GLY A 79 -5.49 -0.23 -17.30
CA GLY A 79 -6.91 0.06 -17.45
C GLY A 79 -7.78 -0.34 -16.27
N LEU A 80 -7.19 -0.62 -15.12
CA LEU A 80 -7.94 -1.01 -13.93
C LEU A 80 -8.54 0.21 -13.24
N PRO A 81 -9.73 0.09 -12.65
CA PRO A 81 -10.46 1.28 -12.17
C PRO A 81 -9.98 1.82 -10.84
N LEU A 82 -10.15 3.14 -10.68
CA LEU A 82 -10.01 3.80 -9.39
C LEU A 82 -11.36 4.38 -8.99
N LEU A 83 -11.62 4.41 -7.69
CA LEU A 83 -12.78 5.10 -7.12
C LEU A 83 -12.40 6.54 -6.79
N ASP A 84 -13.33 7.44 -6.96
CA ASP A 84 -13.14 8.85 -6.60
C ASP A 84 -13.24 9.07 -5.09
#